data_a2723289c8d2c83448e953d643f1fa69
#
_entry.id   a2723289c8d2c83448e953d643f1fa69
#
_cell.length_a   1.000
_cell.length_b   1.000
_cell.length_c   1.000
_cell.angle_alpha   90.00
_cell.angle_beta   90.00
_cell.angle_gamma   90.00
#
_symmetry.space_group_name_H-M   'P 1'
#
loop_
_entity.id
_entity.type
_entity.pdbx_description
1 polymer ?
#
loop_
_entity_poly.entity_id
_entity_poly.type
_entity_poly.pdbx_seq_one_letter_code
_entity_poly.pdbx_strand_id
1 'polypeptide(L)'
;MPHMIFHGFSNSLISKSLFSTLFALCAALLTLALALALSGCIGSPRSQHIDYVISQKPQPQLQPMPPVLVLPHIQPEQHSQLLHQPQSSYGDATCTSASHFQSGMLNRVNRIRAAGAVCGAVRYPPTGPLRWNSKLQQAASAHAHDMADHNFFNHKSATNGTSLSERLRSVGYRYQAAGENIGAGPTTVAQVVDMWVASPGHCVTLMTAKFVDLGASCKNNSNSYYKTYWTLKAAAPL
;
A
#
# COMPACT_ATOMS: atom_id res chain seq x y z
N MET A 1 -28.46 22.56 -74.96
CA MET A 1 -28.90 21.17 -75.20
C MET A 1 -27.77 20.48 -75.87
N PRO A 2 -27.12 19.51 -75.22
CA PRO A 2 -26.96 18.20 -75.84
C PRO A 2 -27.24 17.05 -74.84
N HIS A 3 -27.65 15.95 -75.44
CA HIS A 3 -28.05 14.68 -74.88
C HIS A 3 -26.94 13.94 -74.16
N MET A 4 -27.21 13.41 -72.93
CA MET A 4 -26.39 12.38 -72.32
C MET A 4 -26.95 10.99 -72.61
N ILE A 5 -26.10 10.13 -73.18
CA ILE A 5 -26.38 8.72 -73.46
C ILE A 5 -25.99 7.90 -72.24
N PHE A 6 -26.93 7.13 -71.66
CA PHE A 6 -26.67 6.14 -70.64
C PHE A 6 -26.17 4.84 -71.26
N HIS A 7 -24.95 4.41 -70.91
CA HIS A 7 -24.49 3.04 -71.18
C HIS A 7 -24.63 2.21 -69.91
N GLY A 8 -25.44 1.15 -70.00
CA GLY A 8 -25.61 0.14 -68.97
C GLY A 8 -24.36 -0.73 -68.87
N PHE A 9 -23.91 -0.97 -67.65
CA PHE A 9 -22.86 -1.95 -67.35
C PHE A 9 -23.50 -3.23 -66.76
N SER A 10 -23.16 -4.31 -67.48
CA SER A 10 -23.53 -5.69 -67.17
C SER A 10 -22.96 -6.18 -65.84
N ASN A 11 -23.81 -6.73 -64.97
CA ASN A 11 -23.40 -7.41 -63.75
C ASN A 11 -22.64 -8.71 -64.04
N SER A 12 -21.35 -8.69 -63.74
CA SER A 12 -20.45 -9.84 -63.88
C SER A 12 -20.64 -10.82 -62.70
N LEU A 13 -20.89 -12.11 -63.06
CA LEU A 13 -21.08 -13.29 -62.22
C LEU A 13 -19.85 -13.70 -61.38
N ILE A 14 -18.79 -12.88 -61.33
CA ILE A 14 -17.50 -13.22 -60.69
C ILE A 14 -17.51 -12.93 -59.15
N SER A 15 -18.49 -12.20 -58.63
CA SER A 15 -18.48 -11.73 -57.24
C SER A 15 -18.91 -12.80 -56.18
N LYS A 16 -19.63 -13.86 -56.57
CA LYS A 16 -20.17 -14.80 -55.59
C LYS A 16 -19.19 -15.90 -55.14
N SER A 17 -18.22 -16.26 -56.00
CA SER A 17 -17.24 -17.30 -55.66
C SER A 17 -16.15 -16.80 -54.70
N LEU A 18 -15.73 -15.56 -54.84
CA LEU A 18 -14.70 -14.95 -53.96
C LEU A 18 -15.19 -14.71 -52.52
N PHE A 19 -16.47 -14.37 -52.34
CA PHE A 19 -17.04 -14.20 -51.00
C PHE A 19 -17.16 -15.51 -50.23
N SER A 20 -17.48 -16.61 -50.90
CA SER A 20 -17.62 -17.94 -50.24
C SER A 20 -16.27 -18.50 -49.80
N THR A 21 -15.19 -18.28 -50.56
CA THR A 21 -13.84 -18.72 -50.14
C THR A 21 -13.23 -17.88 -49.04
N LEU A 22 -13.50 -16.56 -49.00
CA LEU A 22 -13.05 -15.69 -47.92
C LEU A 22 -13.75 -16.04 -46.58
N PHE A 23 -15.03 -16.38 -46.59
CA PHE A 23 -15.77 -16.78 -45.40
C PHE A 23 -15.30 -18.12 -44.82
N ALA A 24 -14.95 -19.08 -45.69
CA ALA A 24 -14.38 -20.36 -45.28
C ALA A 24 -12.97 -20.22 -44.65
N LEU A 25 -12.11 -19.33 -45.21
CA LEU A 25 -10.80 -19.05 -44.63
C LEU A 25 -10.88 -18.34 -43.28
N CYS A 26 -11.79 -17.37 -43.11
CA CYS A 26 -12.00 -16.72 -41.80
C CYS A 26 -12.50 -17.68 -40.73
N ALA A 27 -13.42 -18.59 -41.07
CA ALA A 27 -13.91 -19.59 -40.11
C ALA A 27 -12.83 -20.59 -39.69
N ALA A 28 -11.94 -21.00 -40.61
CA ALA A 28 -10.81 -21.88 -40.32
C ALA A 28 -9.74 -21.21 -39.43
N LEU A 29 -9.49 -19.91 -39.63
CA LEU A 29 -8.55 -19.15 -38.80
C LEU A 29 -9.10 -18.89 -37.38
N LEU A 30 -10.40 -18.69 -37.22
CA LEU A 30 -11.03 -18.54 -35.88
C LEU A 30 -10.99 -19.84 -35.07
N THR A 31 -11.16 -21.00 -35.71
CA THR A 31 -11.08 -22.31 -35.02
C THR A 31 -9.65 -22.65 -34.61
N LEU A 32 -8.66 -22.28 -35.42
CA LEU A 32 -7.24 -22.49 -35.08
C LEU A 32 -6.79 -21.57 -33.95
N ALA A 33 -7.27 -20.32 -33.89
CA ALA A 33 -6.99 -19.39 -32.81
C ALA A 33 -7.61 -19.85 -31.48
N LEU A 34 -8.80 -20.47 -31.50
CA LEU A 34 -9.47 -21.00 -30.31
C LEU A 34 -8.78 -22.26 -29.78
N ALA A 35 -8.24 -23.11 -30.67
CA ALA A 35 -7.48 -24.31 -30.29
C ALA A 35 -6.12 -23.99 -29.66
N LEU A 36 -5.44 -22.90 -30.09
CA LEU A 36 -4.19 -22.43 -29.52
C LEU A 36 -4.40 -21.74 -28.15
N ALA A 37 -5.57 -21.16 -27.92
CA ALA A 37 -5.92 -20.56 -26.62
C ALA A 37 -6.18 -21.60 -25.52
N LEU A 38 -6.52 -22.83 -25.85
CA LEU A 38 -6.79 -23.92 -24.90
C LEU A 38 -5.55 -24.77 -24.57
N SER A 39 -4.46 -24.66 -25.33
CA SER A 39 -3.22 -25.44 -25.12
C SER A 39 -2.13 -24.70 -24.34
N GLY A 40 -2.38 -23.47 -23.90
CA GLY A 40 -1.42 -22.57 -23.27
C GLY A 40 -1.43 -22.56 -21.73
N CYS A 41 -2.01 -23.55 -21.05
CA CYS A 41 -1.96 -23.67 -19.58
C CYS A 41 -0.87 -24.64 -19.11
N ILE A 42 0.42 -24.37 -19.42
CA ILE A 42 1.54 -24.92 -18.65
C ILE A 42 2.15 -23.73 -17.91
N GLY A 43 1.86 -23.67 -16.60
CA GLY A 43 2.21 -22.57 -15.73
C GLY A 43 3.72 -22.42 -15.58
N SER A 44 4.21 -21.26 -15.89
CA SER A 44 5.43 -20.72 -15.28
C SER A 44 5.22 -20.59 -13.78
N PRO A 45 6.20 -20.90 -12.93
CA PRO A 45 6.10 -20.62 -11.50
C PRO A 45 6.05 -19.11 -11.29
N ARG A 46 4.84 -18.60 -11.14
CA ARG A 46 4.58 -17.22 -10.76
C ARG A 46 5.08 -17.08 -9.34
N SER A 47 6.17 -16.34 -9.17
CA SER A 47 6.59 -15.83 -7.88
C SER A 47 5.35 -15.25 -7.18
N GLN A 48 4.84 -15.97 -6.18
CA GLN A 48 3.72 -15.51 -5.36
C GLN A 48 4.24 -14.33 -4.54
N HIS A 49 4.00 -13.12 -5.03
CA HIS A 49 3.98 -11.95 -4.19
C HIS A 49 2.82 -12.16 -3.22
N ILE A 50 3.16 -12.50 -1.99
CA ILE A 50 2.19 -12.55 -0.90
C ILE A 50 1.90 -11.09 -0.55
N ASP A 51 0.85 -10.55 -1.18
CA ASP A 51 0.14 -9.42 -0.59
C ASP A 51 -0.35 -9.93 0.76
N TYR A 52 0.24 -9.43 1.85
CA TYR A 52 -0.11 -9.83 3.19
C TYR A 52 -1.49 -9.28 3.56
N VAL A 53 -2.52 -9.90 2.98
CA VAL A 53 -3.85 -9.98 3.57
C VAL A 53 -3.69 -10.92 4.75
N ILE A 54 -3.89 -10.43 5.98
CA ILE A 54 -3.83 -11.20 7.21
C ILE A 54 -4.83 -12.36 7.10
N SER A 55 -4.38 -13.49 6.56
CA SER A 55 -5.03 -14.78 6.72
C SER A 55 -4.57 -15.34 8.05
N GLN A 56 -5.47 -15.47 8.99
CA GLN A 56 -5.22 -15.98 10.33
C GLN A 56 -4.65 -17.40 10.24
N LYS A 57 -3.37 -17.55 10.59
CA LYS A 57 -2.75 -18.85 10.80
C LYS A 57 -2.90 -19.22 12.29
N PRO A 58 -3.09 -20.51 12.64
CA PRO A 58 -3.38 -20.95 14.02
C PRO A 58 -2.29 -20.53 15.01
N GLN A 59 -2.73 -20.12 16.19
CA GLN A 59 -1.88 -19.72 17.31
C GLN A 59 -0.90 -20.82 17.72
N PRO A 60 0.36 -20.46 18.06
CA PRO A 60 1.23 -21.33 18.82
C PRO A 60 0.66 -21.52 20.24
N GLN A 61 0.61 -22.73 20.73
CA GLN A 61 0.19 -23.06 22.09
C GLN A 61 1.07 -22.32 23.10
N LEU A 62 0.41 -21.66 24.06
CA LEU A 62 1.01 -21.02 25.21
C LEU A 62 1.74 -22.07 26.05
N GLN A 63 3.06 -21.96 26.14
CA GLN A 63 3.83 -22.65 27.15
C GLN A 63 3.62 -21.96 28.51
N PRO A 64 3.61 -22.71 29.63
CA PRO A 64 3.48 -22.12 30.96
C PRO A 64 4.60 -21.13 31.24
N MET A 65 4.25 -19.94 31.67
CA MET A 65 5.21 -18.90 32.06
C MET A 65 6.06 -19.36 33.25
N PRO A 66 7.38 -19.09 33.24
CA PRO A 66 8.20 -19.26 34.43
C PRO A 66 7.70 -18.32 35.59
N PRO A 67 7.97 -18.64 36.84
CA PRO A 67 7.47 -17.88 37.99
C PRO A 67 7.95 -16.42 37.91
N VAL A 68 7.00 -15.50 38.13
CA VAL A 68 7.23 -14.06 38.11
C VAL A 68 8.26 -13.72 39.20
N LEU A 69 9.43 -13.23 38.77
CA LEU A 69 10.35 -12.55 39.65
C LEU A 69 9.67 -11.29 40.16
N VAL A 70 9.35 -11.22 41.44
CA VAL A 70 8.80 -10.03 42.07
C VAL A 70 9.90 -8.96 42.05
N LEU A 71 9.80 -8.03 41.10
CA LEU A 71 10.65 -6.85 41.08
C LEU A 71 10.34 -5.96 42.31
N PRO A 72 11.35 -5.33 42.93
CA PRO A 72 11.15 -4.46 44.05
C PRO A 72 10.15 -3.36 43.74
N HIS A 73 9.29 -3.09 44.69
CA HIS A 73 8.20 -2.11 44.63
C HIS A 73 8.72 -0.74 44.21
N ILE A 74 8.44 -0.34 42.95
CA ILE A 74 8.73 1.01 42.50
C ILE A 74 7.75 1.95 43.12
N GLN A 75 8.25 2.89 43.93
CA GLN A 75 7.41 3.85 44.64
C GLN A 75 6.60 4.72 43.65
N PRO A 76 5.35 5.12 44.00
CA PRO A 76 4.45 5.89 43.12
C PRO A 76 5.05 7.21 42.61
N GLU A 77 6.00 7.80 43.30
CA GLU A 77 6.66 9.04 42.94
C GLU A 77 7.60 8.90 41.70
N GLN A 78 8.21 7.73 41.51
CA GLN A 78 9.06 7.49 40.34
C GLN A 78 8.23 7.31 39.06
N HIS A 79 7.00 6.83 39.16
CA HIS A 79 6.09 6.69 38.03
C HIS A 79 5.63 8.09 37.52
N SER A 80 5.44 9.03 38.44
CA SER A 80 5.05 10.42 38.12
C SER A 80 6.16 11.20 37.40
N GLN A 81 7.43 10.93 37.71
CA GLN A 81 8.56 11.59 37.06
C GLN A 81 8.83 11.09 35.61
N LEU A 82 8.50 9.83 35.31
CA LEU A 82 8.58 9.27 33.94
C LEU A 82 7.52 9.89 33.01
N LEU A 83 6.40 10.35 33.55
CA LEU A 83 5.33 11.02 32.81
C LEU A 83 5.62 12.52 32.57
N HIS A 84 6.58 13.09 33.29
CA HIS A 84 6.97 14.50 33.19
C HIS A 84 8.29 14.74 32.47
N GLN A 85 8.82 13.80 31.72
CA GLN A 85 9.87 14.12 30.78
C GLN A 85 9.30 15.13 29.75
N PRO A 86 10.01 16.26 29.48
CA PRO A 86 9.54 17.23 28.52
C PRO A 86 9.29 16.48 27.21
N GLN A 87 8.04 16.44 26.81
CA GLN A 87 7.67 15.91 25.51
C GLN A 87 8.39 16.81 24.52
N SER A 88 9.50 16.33 23.96
CA SER A 88 10.24 17.09 22.96
C SER A 88 9.23 17.56 21.91
N SER A 89 9.33 18.81 21.50
CA SER A 89 8.46 19.54 20.55
C SER A 89 8.24 18.87 19.19
N TYR A 90 8.72 17.64 19.03
CA TYR A 90 8.56 16.81 17.82
C TYR A 90 7.17 16.23 17.63
N GLY A 91 6.29 16.27 18.67
CA GLY A 91 4.93 15.74 18.58
C GLY A 91 3.99 16.57 17.68
N ASP A 92 4.31 17.84 17.51
CA ASP A 92 3.48 18.81 16.79
C ASP A 92 3.90 18.99 15.31
N ALA A 93 4.79 18.14 14.79
CA ALA A 93 5.14 18.19 13.39
C ALA A 93 3.90 17.99 12.52
N THR A 94 3.64 18.97 11.65
CA THR A 94 2.51 18.97 10.72
C THR A 94 2.96 18.54 9.32
N CYS A 95 2.02 18.38 8.43
CA CYS A 95 2.28 18.13 7.01
C CYS A 95 3.15 19.19 6.35
N THR A 96 3.18 20.42 6.89
CA THR A 96 3.95 21.56 6.38
C THR A 96 5.30 21.74 7.08
N SER A 97 5.57 21.02 8.15
CA SER A 97 6.80 21.13 8.95
C SER A 97 7.93 20.29 8.34
N ALA A 98 8.39 20.62 7.15
CA ALA A 98 9.36 19.81 6.39
C ALA A 98 10.62 19.43 7.20
N SER A 99 11.14 20.36 8.05
CA SER A 99 12.34 20.14 8.86
C SER A 99 12.15 19.15 10.02
N HIS A 100 10.94 18.97 10.52
CA HIS A 100 10.64 18.13 11.69
C HIS A 100 9.76 16.92 11.37
N PHE A 101 9.22 16.84 10.16
CA PHE A 101 8.32 15.76 9.75
C PHE A 101 8.97 14.38 9.86
N GLN A 102 10.14 14.21 9.24
CA GLN A 102 10.85 12.93 9.23
C GLN A 102 11.22 12.47 10.64
N SER A 103 11.86 13.35 11.42
CA SER A 103 12.28 13.03 12.79
C SER A 103 11.09 12.81 13.71
N GLY A 104 10.03 13.60 13.59
CA GLY A 104 8.80 13.45 14.35
C GLY A 104 8.12 12.11 14.10
N MET A 105 7.93 11.75 12.85
CA MET A 105 7.33 10.48 12.45
C MET A 105 8.17 9.29 12.93
N LEU A 106 9.47 9.30 12.66
CA LEU A 106 10.37 8.21 13.01
C LEU A 106 10.45 8.02 14.54
N ASN A 107 10.62 9.12 15.29
CA ASN A 107 10.69 9.06 16.75
C ASN A 107 9.38 8.57 17.38
N ARG A 108 8.22 9.02 16.87
CA ARG A 108 6.93 8.59 17.40
C ARG A 108 6.71 7.10 17.19
N VAL A 109 6.94 6.60 15.99
CA VAL A 109 6.79 5.17 15.67
C VAL A 109 7.79 4.33 16.47
N ASN A 110 9.06 4.75 16.56
CA ASN A 110 10.08 3.99 17.28
C ASN A 110 9.86 3.95 18.79
N ARG A 111 9.28 4.97 19.38
CA ARG A 111 8.86 4.91 20.81
C ARG A 111 7.78 3.86 21.03
N ILE A 112 6.80 3.75 20.14
CA ILE A 112 5.75 2.71 20.22
C ILE A 112 6.37 1.33 20.08
N ARG A 113 7.26 1.14 19.10
CA ARG A 113 7.97 -0.11 18.88
C ARG A 113 8.82 -0.52 20.08
N ALA A 114 9.52 0.42 20.71
CA ALA A 114 10.33 0.16 21.90
C ALA A 114 9.49 -0.18 23.14
N ALA A 115 8.27 0.38 23.27
CA ALA A 115 7.37 0.10 24.38
C ALA A 115 6.57 -1.20 24.20
N GLY A 116 6.43 -1.68 22.96
CA GLY A 116 5.41 -2.65 22.60
C GLY A 116 4.02 -2.02 22.51
N ALA A 117 3.05 -2.74 21.97
CA ALA A 117 1.68 -2.25 21.81
C ALA A 117 0.65 -3.37 21.92
N VAL A 118 -0.61 -3.00 22.18
CA VAL A 118 -1.75 -3.90 22.06
C VAL A 118 -2.52 -3.53 20.80
N CYS A 119 -2.48 -4.40 19.80
CA CYS A 119 -3.13 -4.21 18.51
C CYS A 119 -4.42 -5.04 18.47
N GLY A 120 -5.55 -4.42 18.77
CA GLY A 120 -6.80 -5.13 19.00
C GLY A 120 -6.70 -6.04 20.24
N ALA A 121 -6.91 -7.33 20.06
CA ALA A 121 -6.81 -8.32 21.16
C ALA A 121 -5.38 -8.89 21.33
N VAL A 122 -4.43 -8.54 20.46
CA VAL A 122 -3.08 -9.13 20.44
C VAL A 122 -2.06 -8.17 21.01
N ARG A 123 -1.25 -8.66 21.99
CA ARG A 123 -0.11 -7.92 22.52
C ARG A 123 1.13 -8.18 21.66
N TYR A 124 1.75 -7.13 21.18
CA TYR A 124 3.03 -7.14 20.49
C TYR A 124 4.13 -6.70 21.44
N PRO A 125 5.19 -7.51 21.63
CA PRO A 125 6.31 -7.15 22.49
C PRO A 125 7.12 -5.99 21.91
N PRO A 126 8.00 -5.36 22.69
CA PRO A 126 9.01 -4.44 22.19
C PRO A 126 9.77 -5.01 21.00
N THR A 127 10.04 -4.18 20.00
CA THR A 127 10.74 -4.58 18.78
C THR A 127 11.73 -3.50 18.32
N GLY A 128 12.66 -3.88 17.43
CA GLY A 128 13.72 -3.02 16.94
C GLY A 128 13.21 -1.77 16.23
N PRO A 129 14.01 -0.68 16.24
CA PRO A 129 13.65 0.57 15.60
C PRO A 129 13.65 0.45 14.08
N LEU A 130 12.79 1.25 13.44
CA LEU A 130 12.83 1.50 12.00
C LEU A 130 13.82 2.62 11.70
N ARG A 131 14.41 2.62 10.54
CA ARG A 131 15.22 3.71 9.99
C ARG A 131 14.53 4.33 8.78
N TRP A 132 14.80 5.61 8.54
CA TRP A 132 14.22 6.31 7.42
C TRP A 132 14.79 5.84 6.09
N ASN A 133 13.90 5.66 5.10
CA ASN A 133 14.26 5.26 3.75
C ASN A 133 13.61 6.22 2.73
N SER A 134 14.43 6.91 1.95
CA SER A 134 13.98 7.92 0.99
C SER A 134 13.14 7.35 -0.15
N LYS A 135 13.38 6.10 -0.57
CA LYS A 135 12.55 5.43 -1.59
C LYS A 135 11.15 5.13 -1.06
N LEU A 136 11.05 4.66 0.20
CA LEU A 136 9.75 4.48 0.84
C LEU A 136 9.02 5.81 1.01
N GLN A 137 9.74 6.89 1.38
CA GLN A 137 9.18 8.24 1.44
C GLN A 137 8.65 8.70 0.08
N GLN A 138 9.41 8.49 -0.99
CA GLN A 138 9.00 8.86 -2.36
C GLN A 138 7.71 8.12 -2.77
N ALA A 139 7.64 6.81 -2.52
CA ALA A 139 6.44 6.02 -2.79
C ALA A 139 5.25 6.45 -1.91
N ALA A 140 5.50 6.86 -0.65
CA ALA A 140 4.49 7.40 0.24
C ALA A 140 3.98 8.76 -0.27
N SER A 141 4.89 9.64 -0.70
CA SER A 141 4.55 10.95 -1.24
C SER A 141 3.67 10.84 -2.49
N ALA A 142 4.03 9.99 -3.43
CA ALA A 142 3.24 9.77 -4.63
C ALA A 142 1.79 9.38 -4.30
N HIS A 143 1.58 8.51 -3.31
CA HIS A 143 0.24 8.07 -2.93
C HIS A 143 -0.54 9.10 -2.10
N ALA A 144 0.13 9.84 -1.19
CA ALA A 144 -0.52 10.91 -0.44
C ALA A 144 -1.02 12.03 -1.37
N HIS A 145 -0.21 12.39 -2.38
CA HIS A 145 -0.60 13.35 -3.41
C HIS A 145 -1.77 12.84 -4.25
N ASP A 146 -1.69 11.60 -4.72
CA ASP A 146 -2.74 10.98 -5.52
C ASP A 146 -4.10 11.01 -4.78
N MET A 147 -4.13 10.58 -3.52
CA MET A 147 -5.34 10.63 -2.69
C MET A 147 -5.87 12.05 -2.50
N ALA A 148 -4.98 13.01 -2.19
CA ALA A 148 -5.36 14.38 -1.90
C ALA A 148 -5.84 15.14 -3.15
N ASP A 149 -5.13 14.98 -4.27
CA ASP A 149 -5.38 15.76 -5.49
C ASP A 149 -6.60 15.21 -6.26
N HIS A 150 -6.93 13.92 -6.08
CA HIS A 150 -8.08 13.27 -6.72
C HIS A 150 -9.22 12.93 -5.74
N ASN A 151 -9.13 13.40 -4.49
CA ASN A 151 -10.18 13.30 -3.47
C ASN A 151 -10.71 11.88 -3.25
N PHE A 152 -9.80 10.90 -3.07
CA PHE A 152 -10.14 9.53 -2.68
C PHE A 152 -9.34 9.08 -1.46
N PHE A 153 -9.79 8.00 -0.78
CA PHE A 153 -9.11 7.41 0.36
C PHE A 153 -9.15 5.90 0.23
N ASN A 154 -8.08 5.31 -0.31
CA ASN A 154 -7.96 3.86 -0.53
C ASN A 154 -6.48 3.48 -0.67
N HIS A 155 -6.11 2.25 -0.30
CA HIS A 155 -4.78 1.68 -0.52
C HIS A 155 -4.44 1.50 -2.00
N LYS A 156 -5.43 1.19 -2.83
CA LYS A 156 -5.28 1.14 -4.29
C LYS A 156 -5.56 2.51 -4.88
N SER A 157 -4.71 2.98 -5.79
CA SER A 157 -4.94 4.24 -6.50
C SER A 157 -6.24 4.19 -7.29
N ALA A 158 -7.08 5.21 -7.13
CA ALA A 158 -8.30 5.35 -7.92
C ALA A 158 -8.02 5.90 -9.32
N THR A 159 -6.87 6.55 -9.55
CA THR A 159 -6.52 7.18 -10.82
C THR A 159 -5.85 6.24 -11.81
N ASN A 160 -4.97 5.37 -11.33
CA ASN A 160 -4.17 4.49 -12.19
C ASN A 160 -4.14 3.03 -11.72
N GLY A 161 -4.88 2.68 -10.65
CA GLY A 161 -5.00 1.33 -10.13
C GLY A 161 -3.76 0.77 -9.43
N THR A 162 -2.70 1.58 -9.19
CA THR A 162 -1.48 1.08 -8.57
C THR A 162 -1.67 0.64 -7.13
N SER A 163 -1.10 -0.51 -6.79
CA SER A 163 -1.00 -1.08 -5.46
C SER A 163 0.26 -0.61 -4.72
N LEU A 164 0.39 -0.96 -3.43
CA LEU A 164 1.62 -0.75 -2.67
C LEU A 164 2.85 -1.33 -3.39
N SER A 165 2.75 -2.58 -3.86
CA SER A 165 3.86 -3.27 -4.51
C SER A 165 4.34 -2.57 -5.79
N GLU A 166 3.42 -2.05 -6.58
CA GLU A 166 3.74 -1.31 -7.81
C GLU A 166 4.39 0.03 -7.48
N ARG A 167 3.92 0.76 -6.46
CA ARG A 167 4.54 1.99 -5.99
C ARG A 167 5.95 1.77 -5.44
N LEU A 168 6.20 0.68 -4.71
CA LEU A 168 7.56 0.34 -4.23
C LEU A 168 8.49 -0.03 -5.38
N ARG A 169 7.98 -0.78 -6.36
CA ARG A 169 8.76 -1.15 -7.56
C ARG A 169 9.12 0.07 -8.40
N SER A 170 8.20 1.03 -8.57
CA SER A 170 8.42 2.23 -9.38
C SER A 170 9.56 3.11 -8.83
N VAL A 171 9.79 3.10 -7.52
CA VAL A 171 10.91 3.80 -6.88
C VAL A 171 12.16 2.93 -6.72
N GLY A 172 12.17 1.72 -7.27
CA GLY A 172 13.29 0.79 -7.21
C GLY A 172 13.57 0.28 -5.80
N TYR A 173 12.55 0.17 -4.93
CA TYR A 173 12.69 -0.46 -3.62
C TYR A 173 12.35 -1.95 -3.69
N ARG A 174 13.35 -2.80 -3.52
CA ARG A 174 13.21 -4.27 -3.48
C ARG A 174 13.00 -4.71 -2.04
N TYR A 175 12.04 -5.60 -1.79
CA TYR A 175 11.63 -5.98 -0.44
C TYR A 175 11.22 -7.45 -0.34
N GLN A 176 11.38 -8.01 0.86
CA GLN A 176 10.85 -9.32 1.25
C GLN A 176 9.41 -9.20 1.78
N ALA A 177 9.13 -8.12 2.50
CA ALA A 177 7.82 -7.81 3.06
C ALA A 177 7.65 -6.29 3.15
N ALA A 178 6.42 -5.83 2.97
CA ALA A 178 6.06 -4.42 3.11
C ALA A 178 4.64 -4.28 3.63
N GLY A 179 4.38 -3.18 4.35
CA GLY A 179 3.07 -2.78 4.84
C GLY A 179 2.86 -1.29 4.59
N GLU A 180 1.59 -0.90 4.53
CA GLU A 180 1.18 0.48 4.34
C GLU A 180 0.11 0.87 5.35
N ASN A 181 0.27 2.04 5.97
CA ASN A 181 -0.79 2.73 6.68
C ASN A 181 -1.17 3.97 5.91
N ILE A 182 -2.46 4.19 5.73
CA ILE A 182 -3.00 5.46 5.21
C ILE A 182 -3.82 6.14 6.30
N GLY A 183 -3.93 7.47 6.22
CA GLY A 183 -4.70 8.27 7.16
C GLY A 183 -5.28 9.50 6.47
N ALA A 184 -6.44 9.96 6.95
CA ALA A 184 -7.09 11.15 6.42
C ALA A 184 -7.73 11.96 7.56
N GLY A 185 -7.58 13.28 7.51
CA GLY A 185 -8.10 14.22 8.51
C GLY A 185 -7.14 14.69 9.57
N PRO A 186 -6.30 13.86 10.24
CA PRO A 186 -5.32 14.32 11.19
C PRO A 186 -4.44 15.45 10.64
N THR A 187 -4.09 16.42 11.48
CA THR A 187 -3.26 17.58 11.07
C THR A 187 -1.81 17.47 11.57
N THR A 188 -1.54 16.58 12.53
CA THR A 188 -0.20 16.38 13.10
C THR A 188 0.25 14.92 13.01
N VAL A 189 1.57 14.73 13.10
CA VAL A 189 2.18 13.39 13.20
C VAL A 189 1.68 12.63 14.42
N ALA A 190 1.51 13.31 15.57
CA ALA A 190 1.00 12.68 16.77
C ALA A 190 -0.39 12.09 16.54
N GLN A 191 -1.31 12.90 16.00
CA GLN A 191 -2.69 12.50 15.76
C GLN A 191 -2.79 11.31 14.78
N VAL A 192 -2.06 11.33 13.67
CA VAL A 192 -2.15 10.25 12.69
C VAL A 192 -1.55 8.95 13.21
N VAL A 193 -0.43 9.02 13.95
CA VAL A 193 0.19 7.82 14.53
C VAL A 193 -0.70 7.25 15.64
N ASP A 194 -1.33 8.07 16.48
CA ASP A 194 -2.26 7.62 17.51
C ASP A 194 -3.51 6.96 16.89
N MET A 195 -4.03 7.52 15.80
CA MET A 195 -5.11 6.92 15.02
C MET A 195 -4.70 5.53 14.46
N TRP A 196 -3.48 5.38 13.97
CA TRP A 196 -2.99 4.08 13.48
C TRP A 196 -2.79 3.08 14.61
N VAL A 197 -2.31 3.51 15.78
CA VAL A 197 -2.18 2.62 16.96
C VAL A 197 -3.54 2.13 17.44
N ALA A 198 -4.55 2.98 17.41
CA ALA A 198 -5.91 2.62 17.81
C ALA A 198 -6.61 1.66 16.84
N SER A 199 -6.13 1.53 15.61
CA SER A 199 -6.66 0.62 14.59
C SER A 199 -5.87 -0.69 14.57
N PRO A 200 -6.49 -1.86 14.81
CA PRO A 200 -5.75 -3.13 14.91
C PRO A 200 -4.84 -3.42 13.74
N GLY A 201 -5.33 -3.29 12.51
CA GLY A 201 -4.54 -3.56 11.30
C GLY A 201 -3.36 -2.61 11.09
N HIS A 202 -3.57 -1.30 11.31
CA HIS A 202 -2.52 -0.30 11.20
C HIS A 202 -1.47 -0.46 12.33
N CYS A 203 -1.92 -0.79 13.54
CA CYS A 203 -1.05 -1.08 14.68
C CYS A 203 -0.13 -2.28 14.38
N VAL A 204 -0.66 -3.35 13.80
CA VAL A 204 0.13 -4.52 13.36
C VAL A 204 1.23 -4.10 12.37
N THR A 205 0.92 -3.24 11.41
CA THR A 205 1.93 -2.72 10.47
C THR A 205 3.06 -2.00 11.21
N LEU A 206 2.74 -1.15 12.21
CA LEU A 206 3.74 -0.45 13.00
C LEU A 206 4.60 -1.40 13.85
N MET A 207 4.00 -2.48 14.37
CA MET A 207 4.64 -3.42 15.30
C MET A 207 5.29 -4.63 14.62
N THR A 208 5.17 -4.80 13.31
CA THR A 208 5.78 -5.92 12.59
C THR A 208 7.30 -5.92 12.77
N ALA A 209 7.84 -6.92 13.49
CA ALA A 209 9.25 -7.01 13.87
C ALA A 209 10.18 -7.16 12.66
N LYS A 210 9.70 -7.77 11.58
CA LYS A 210 10.46 -7.96 10.33
C LYS A 210 10.79 -6.65 9.62
N PHE A 211 10.02 -5.59 9.82
CA PHE A 211 10.28 -4.32 9.16
C PHE A 211 11.44 -3.57 9.83
N VAL A 212 12.31 -3.00 9.01
CA VAL A 212 13.49 -2.23 9.43
C VAL A 212 13.56 -0.84 8.79
N ASP A 213 12.88 -0.62 7.65
CA ASP A 213 12.83 0.64 6.94
C ASP A 213 11.43 1.26 7.04
N LEU A 214 11.39 2.60 7.13
CA LEU A 214 10.17 3.41 7.15
C LEU A 214 10.34 4.61 6.23
N GLY A 215 9.28 4.92 5.50
CA GLY A 215 9.12 6.18 4.79
C GLY A 215 7.67 6.65 4.88
N ALA A 216 7.46 7.92 5.13
CA ALA A 216 6.13 8.49 5.24
C ALA A 216 6.05 9.83 4.52
N SER A 217 4.84 10.24 4.19
CA SER A 217 4.53 11.54 3.63
C SER A 217 3.09 11.94 3.96
N CYS A 218 2.81 13.23 3.82
CA CYS A 218 1.46 13.74 3.84
C CYS A 218 1.27 14.84 2.80
N LYS A 219 0.02 15.08 2.43
CA LYS A 219 -0.39 16.14 1.51
C LYS A 219 -1.61 16.86 2.07
N ASN A 220 -1.53 18.19 2.13
CA ASN A 220 -2.67 19.06 2.39
C ASN A 220 -3.31 19.47 1.05
N ASN A 221 -4.64 19.43 0.98
CA ASN A 221 -5.43 19.99 -0.10
C ASN A 221 -6.75 20.50 0.48
N SER A 222 -6.88 21.83 0.61
CA SER A 222 -8.07 22.49 1.18
C SER A 222 -9.36 22.22 0.39
N ASN A 223 -9.23 21.82 -0.88
CA ASN A 223 -10.38 21.53 -1.75
C ASN A 223 -10.85 20.07 -1.66
N SER A 224 -10.06 19.17 -1.04
CA SER A 224 -10.43 17.78 -0.87
C SER A 224 -11.32 17.56 0.36
N TYR A 225 -12.01 16.42 0.43
CA TYR A 225 -12.96 16.10 1.52
C TYR A 225 -12.27 16.08 2.90
N TYR A 226 -11.16 15.35 3.03
CA TYR A 226 -10.46 15.18 4.31
C TYR A 226 -9.41 16.26 4.61
N LYS A 227 -9.11 17.16 3.68
CA LYS A 227 -8.12 18.25 3.78
C LYS A 227 -6.65 17.78 3.92
N THR A 228 -6.38 16.71 4.66
CA THR A 228 -5.04 16.17 4.88
C THR A 228 -5.03 14.66 4.69
N TYR A 229 -4.06 14.16 3.92
CA TYR A 229 -3.88 12.76 3.60
C TYR A 229 -2.48 12.30 3.94
N TRP A 230 -2.37 11.15 4.57
CA TRP A 230 -1.14 10.58 5.11
C TRP A 230 -0.89 9.21 4.54
N THR A 231 0.37 8.90 4.27
CA THR A 231 0.80 7.53 4.01
C THR A 231 2.09 7.23 4.75
N LEU A 232 2.20 6.03 5.28
CA LEU A 232 3.39 5.44 5.85
C LEU A 232 3.62 4.10 5.19
N LYS A 233 4.86 3.82 4.82
CA LYS A 233 5.30 2.51 4.34
C LYS A 233 6.38 2.00 5.25
N ALA A 234 6.25 0.75 5.70
CA ALA A 234 7.25 0.06 6.47
C ALA A 234 7.63 -1.24 5.74
N ALA A 235 8.91 -1.58 5.68
CA ALA A 235 9.35 -2.71 4.89
C ALA A 235 10.63 -3.37 5.41
N ALA A 236 10.80 -4.64 5.02
CA ALA A 236 12.04 -5.39 5.10
C ALA A 236 12.66 -5.43 3.69
N PRO A 237 13.86 -4.89 3.45
CA PRO A 237 14.53 -4.98 2.17
C PRO A 237 14.93 -6.42 1.84
N LEU A 238 15.16 -6.70 0.54
CA LEU A 238 15.79 -7.93 0.06
C LEU A 238 17.25 -8.00 0.46
#